data_25aa89f14a63d15b9e345ee66be55872
#
_entry.id   25aa89f14a63d15b9e345ee66be55872
#
_cell.length_a   1.000
_cell.length_b   1.000
_cell.length_c   1.000
_cell.angle_alpha   90.00
_cell.angle_beta   90.00
_cell.angle_gamma   90.00
#
_symmetry.space_group_name_H-M   'P 1'
#
loop_
_entity.id
_entity.type
_entity.pdbx_description
1 polymer ?
#
loop_
_entity_poly.entity_id
_entity_poly.type
_entity_poly.pdbx_seq_one_letter_code
_entity_poly.pdbx_strand_id
1 'polypeptide(L)'
;LKRMQQLSGYTPEYLCKVFRKHLDRSPTEFINELRINHVARLLADSGESIAELAYRLNFQSLSRFYHLFRKQYSCTPAEYRKRALAARRLL
;
A
#
# COMPACT_ATOMS: atom_id res chain seq x y z
N LEU A 1 -0.01 -11.99 5.36
CA LEU A 1 -1.02 -12.86 5.99
C LEU A 1 -0.44 -13.80 7.01
N LYS A 2 0.67 -14.48 6.69
CA LYS A 2 1.35 -15.35 7.64
C LYS A 2 1.71 -14.61 8.93
N ARG A 3 2.25 -13.42 8.79
CA ARG A 3 2.65 -12.62 9.94
C ARG A 3 1.45 -12.22 10.78
N MET A 4 0.34 -11.86 10.16
CA MET A 4 -0.89 -11.56 10.88
C MET A 4 -1.42 -12.76 11.62
N GLN A 5 -1.43 -13.93 10.98
CA GLN A 5 -1.88 -15.17 11.61
C GLN A 5 -0.99 -15.54 12.79
N GLN A 6 0.32 -15.38 12.65
CA GLN A 6 1.25 -15.68 13.73
C GLN A 6 1.06 -14.74 14.93
N LEU A 7 0.83 -13.46 14.67
CA LEU A 7 0.65 -12.48 15.73
C LEU A 7 -0.68 -12.62 16.45
N SER A 8 -1.74 -12.96 15.70
CA SER A 8 -3.08 -13.03 16.26
C SER A 8 -3.45 -14.41 16.78
N GLY A 9 -2.84 -15.47 16.24
CA GLY A 9 -3.20 -16.84 16.55
C GLY A 9 -4.60 -17.23 16.07
N TYR A 10 -5.22 -16.45 15.19
CA TYR A 10 -6.57 -16.69 14.72
C TYR A 10 -6.59 -17.22 13.29
N THR A 11 -7.71 -17.86 12.92
CA THR A 11 -7.92 -18.35 11.56
C THR A 11 -8.15 -17.19 10.59
N PRO A 12 -7.92 -17.40 9.27
CA PRO A 12 -8.21 -16.36 8.27
C PRO A 12 -9.67 -15.91 8.29
N GLU A 13 -10.62 -16.84 8.49
CA GLU A 13 -12.03 -16.47 8.56
C GLU A 13 -12.32 -15.56 9.74
N TYR A 14 -11.74 -15.86 10.88
CA TYR A 14 -11.90 -15.02 12.06
C TYR A 14 -11.33 -13.62 11.81
N LEU A 15 -10.14 -13.54 11.23
CA LEU A 15 -9.53 -12.26 10.90
C LEU A 15 -10.40 -11.45 9.94
N CYS A 16 -10.99 -12.09 8.94
CA CYS A 16 -11.92 -11.40 8.03
C CYS A 16 -13.09 -10.79 8.78
N LYS A 17 -13.69 -11.53 9.70
CA LYS A 17 -14.81 -11.03 10.50
C LYS A 17 -14.39 -9.84 11.36
N VAL A 18 -13.24 -9.95 12.03
CA VAL A 18 -12.72 -8.88 12.89
C VAL A 18 -12.46 -7.61 12.07
N PHE A 19 -11.78 -7.74 10.95
CA PHE A 19 -11.45 -6.59 10.11
C PHE A 19 -12.70 -5.91 9.55
N ARG A 20 -13.69 -6.70 9.10
CA ARG A 20 -14.95 -6.13 8.59
C ARG A 20 -15.77 -5.47 9.67
N LYS A 21 -15.79 -6.05 10.86
CA LYS A 21 -16.58 -5.53 11.97
C LYS A 21 -15.98 -4.27 12.58
N HIS A 22 -14.66 -4.23 12.77
CA HIS A 22 -14.00 -3.16 13.50
C HIS A 22 -13.30 -2.14 12.60
N LEU A 23 -12.83 -2.56 11.43
CA LEU A 23 -12.07 -1.70 10.50
C LEU A 23 -12.81 -1.45 9.19
N ASP A 24 -13.97 -2.08 9.01
CA ASP A 24 -14.80 -1.96 7.81
C ASP A 24 -14.04 -2.34 6.52
N ARG A 25 -13.14 -3.32 6.61
CA ARG A 25 -12.38 -3.82 5.47
C ARG A 25 -11.82 -5.21 5.76
N SER A 26 -11.51 -5.95 4.68
CA SER A 26 -10.93 -7.29 4.79
C SER A 26 -9.43 -7.22 5.10
N PRO A 27 -8.83 -8.33 5.58
CA PRO A 27 -7.37 -8.38 5.74
C PRO A 27 -6.61 -8.10 4.45
N THR A 28 -7.12 -8.55 3.30
CA THR A 28 -6.48 -8.28 2.01
C THR A 28 -6.47 -6.79 1.69
N GLU A 29 -7.58 -6.10 1.91
CA GLU A 29 -7.64 -4.65 1.72
C GLU A 29 -6.67 -3.93 2.64
N PHE A 30 -6.59 -4.35 3.89
CA PHE A 30 -5.67 -3.77 4.87
C PHE A 30 -4.21 -3.96 4.44
N ILE A 31 -3.86 -5.16 3.98
CA ILE A 31 -2.49 -5.44 3.52
C ILE A 31 -2.16 -4.62 2.28
N ASN A 32 -3.10 -4.48 1.35
CA ASN A 32 -2.87 -3.63 0.18
C ASN A 32 -2.65 -2.18 0.57
N GLU A 33 -3.37 -1.67 1.56
CA GLU A 33 -3.14 -0.32 2.06
C GLU A 33 -1.74 -0.15 2.63
N LEU A 34 -1.26 -1.14 3.39
CA LEU A 34 0.10 -1.11 3.93
C LEU A 34 1.14 -1.13 2.82
N ARG A 35 0.90 -1.93 1.77
CA ARG A 35 1.80 -1.98 0.62
C ARG A 35 1.83 -0.65 -0.12
N ILE A 36 0.67 -0.04 -0.34
CA ILE A 36 0.58 1.28 -0.98
C ILE A 36 1.31 2.34 -0.16
N ASN A 37 1.14 2.33 1.16
CA ASN A 37 1.86 3.26 2.03
C ASN A 37 3.37 3.06 1.95
N HIS A 38 3.81 1.82 1.84
CA HIS A 38 5.24 1.51 1.71
C HIS A 38 5.78 2.02 0.37
N VAL A 39 5.03 1.81 -0.73
CA VAL A 39 5.41 2.37 -2.03
C VAL A 39 5.51 3.89 -1.95
N ALA A 40 4.55 4.54 -1.31
CA ALA A 40 4.56 5.99 -1.19
C ALA A 40 5.83 6.50 -0.52
N ARG A 41 6.28 5.84 0.54
CA ARG A 41 7.54 6.20 1.20
C ARG A 41 8.75 6.00 0.28
N LEU A 42 8.78 4.88 -0.45
CA LEU A 42 9.88 4.60 -1.37
C LEU A 42 9.88 5.55 -2.56
N LEU A 43 8.72 6.01 -3.01
CA LEU A 43 8.64 7.02 -4.07
C LEU A 43 9.35 8.31 -3.67
N ALA A 44 9.26 8.68 -2.41
CA ALA A 44 9.90 9.88 -1.89
C ALA A 44 11.41 9.68 -1.66
N ASP A 45 11.82 8.46 -1.29
CA ASP A 45 13.20 8.19 -0.84
C ASP A 45 14.08 7.53 -1.88
N SER A 46 13.50 6.94 -2.92
CA SER A 46 14.22 6.12 -3.89
C SER A 46 14.03 6.66 -5.29
N GLY A 47 15.05 6.52 -6.13
CA GLY A 47 14.96 6.83 -7.55
C GLY A 47 14.44 5.68 -8.41
N GLU A 48 14.02 4.58 -7.80
CA GLU A 48 13.52 3.43 -8.55
C GLU A 48 12.27 3.76 -9.34
N SER A 49 12.07 3.05 -10.47
CA SER A 49 10.87 3.24 -11.27
C SER A 49 9.63 2.82 -10.49
N ILE A 50 8.51 3.44 -10.81
CA ILE A 50 7.23 3.13 -10.17
C ILE A 50 6.87 1.66 -10.39
N ALA A 51 7.09 1.15 -11.62
CA ALA A 51 6.81 -0.24 -11.94
C ALA A 51 7.66 -1.20 -11.10
N GLU A 52 8.94 -0.93 -10.96
CA GLU A 52 9.83 -1.76 -10.13
C GLU A 52 9.39 -1.79 -8.68
N LEU A 53 9.00 -0.66 -8.12
CA LEU A 53 8.50 -0.59 -6.75
C LEU A 53 7.23 -1.40 -6.59
N ALA A 54 6.31 -1.30 -7.53
CA ALA A 54 5.05 -2.05 -7.48
C ALA A 54 5.31 -3.56 -7.49
N TYR A 55 6.16 -4.03 -8.40
CA TYR A 55 6.48 -5.46 -8.48
C TYR A 55 7.24 -5.95 -7.25
N ARG A 56 8.16 -5.16 -6.73
CA ARG A 56 8.91 -5.53 -5.53
C ARG A 56 7.99 -5.71 -4.33
N LEU A 57 6.90 -4.97 -4.26
CA LEU A 57 5.92 -5.12 -3.19
C LEU A 57 4.77 -6.05 -3.54
N ASN A 58 5.00 -6.92 -4.55
CA ASN A 58 4.12 -8.02 -4.91
C ASN A 58 2.78 -7.61 -5.54
N PHE A 59 2.73 -6.46 -6.18
CA PHE A 59 1.58 -6.16 -7.03
C PHE A 59 1.72 -6.89 -8.34
N GLN A 60 0.74 -7.72 -8.68
CA GLN A 60 0.77 -8.54 -9.88
C GLN A 60 0.37 -7.76 -11.14
N SER A 61 -0.35 -6.66 -10.98
CA SER A 61 -0.85 -5.85 -12.07
C SER A 61 -0.60 -4.38 -11.79
N LEU A 62 0.02 -3.69 -12.74
CA LEU A 62 0.23 -2.24 -12.65
C LEU A 62 -1.10 -1.48 -12.65
N SER A 63 -2.07 -1.94 -13.45
CA SER A 63 -3.39 -1.30 -13.49
C SER A 63 -4.04 -1.31 -12.12
N ARG A 64 -3.98 -2.46 -11.44
CA ARG A 64 -4.54 -2.56 -10.09
C ARG A 64 -3.76 -1.71 -9.10
N PHE A 65 -2.43 -1.70 -9.20
CA PHE A 65 -1.58 -0.86 -8.36
C PHE A 65 -1.95 0.62 -8.51
N TYR A 66 -2.06 1.10 -9.75
CA TYR A 66 -2.43 2.49 -9.99
C TYR A 66 -3.82 2.81 -9.44
N HIS A 67 -4.77 1.91 -9.64
CA HIS A 67 -6.12 2.08 -9.10
C HIS A 67 -6.10 2.23 -7.58
N LEU A 68 -5.42 1.31 -6.88
CA LEU A 68 -5.34 1.33 -5.43
C LEU A 68 -4.61 2.57 -4.91
N PHE A 69 -3.53 2.96 -5.58
CA PHE A 69 -2.77 4.14 -5.17
C PHE A 69 -3.62 5.41 -5.30
N ARG A 70 -4.28 5.58 -6.44
CA ARG A 70 -5.14 6.75 -6.63
C ARG A 70 -6.31 6.78 -5.66
N LYS A 71 -6.87 5.62 -5.36
CA LYS A 71 -7.95 5.52 -4.38
C LYS A 71 -7.49 5.99 -2.99
N GLN A 72 -6.27 5.65 -2.61
CA GLN A 72 -5.75 5.93 -1.28
C GLN A 72 -5.17 7.34 -1.14
N TYR A 73 -4.49 7.83 -2.16
CA TYR A 73 -3.79 9.12 -2.11
C TYR A 73 -4.40 10.21 -2.99
N SER A 74 -5.41 9.89 -3.79
CA SER A 74 -6.10 10.82 -4.67
C SER A 74 -5.21 11.45 -5.73
N CYS A 75 -4.11 10.81 -6.07
CA CYS A 75 -3.21 11.24 -7.14
C CYS A 75 -2.45 10.03 -7.67
N THR A 76 -1.77 10.20 -8.81
CA THR A 76 -0.94 9.13 -9.35
C THR A 76 0.36 9.00 -8.57
N PRO A 77 1.03 7.84 -8.65
CA PRO A 77 2.35 7.69 -8.02
C PRO A 77 3.38 8.72 -8.52
N ALA A 78 3.35 9.05 -9.81
CA ALA A 78 4.26 10.04 -10.37
C ALA A 78 4.01 11.43 -9.79
N GLU A 79 2.75 11.82 -9.68
CA GLU A 79 2.37 13.08 -9.07
C GLU A 79 2.77 13.12 -7.59
N TYR A 80 2.58 12.02 -6.89
CA TYR A 80 2.96 11.91 -5.49
C TYR A 80 4.47 12.11 -5.31
N ARG A 81 5.28 11.42 -6.13
CA ARG A 81 6.74 11.56 -6.10
C ARG A 81 7.17 13.00 -6.33
N LYS A 82 6.58 13.64 -7.33
CA LYS A 82 6.90 15.02 -7.67
C LYS A 82 6.61 15.97 -6.50
N ARG A 83 5.45 15.81 -5.86
CA ARG A 83 5.06 16.62 -4.71
C ARG A 83 5.96 16.37 -3.50
N ALA A 84 6.32 15.10 -3.25
CA ALA A 84 7.19 14.75 -2.15
C ALA A 84 8.59 15.36 -2.31
N LEU A 85 9.14 15.32 -3.54
CA LEU A 85 10.44 15.91 -3.81
C LEU A 85 10.40 17.44 -3.70
N ALA A 86 9.31 18.06 -4.14
CA ALA A 86 9.13 19.50 -4.02
C ALA A 86 9.06 19.92 -2.54
N ALA A 87 8.34 19.14 -1.72
CA ALA A 87 8.25 19.39 -0.28
C ALA A 87 9.60 19.33 0.41
N ARG A 88 10.45 18.36 0.01
CA ARG A 88 11.80 18.23 0.57
C ARG A 88 12.67 19.45 0.28
N ARG A 89 12.50 20.06 -0.89
CA ARG A 89 13.28 21.27 -1.25
C ARG A 89 12.92 22.46 -0.39
N LEU A 90 11.74 22.47 0.21
CA LEU A 90 11.30 23.55 1.08
C LEU A 90 11.79 23.38 2.52
N LEU A 91 12.22 22.18 2.86
CA LEU A 91 12.75 21.90 4.18
C LEU A 91 14.27 22.05 4.21
#